data_250ffdc8b56633a2b16d209132dad04a
#
_entry.id   250ffdc8b56633a2b16d209132dad04a
#
_cell.length_a   1.000
_cell.length_b   1.000
_cell.length_c   1.000
_cell.angle_alpha   90.00
_cell.angle_beta   90.00
_cell.angle_gamma   90.00
#
_symmetry.space_group_name_H-M   'P 1'
#
loop_
_entity.id
_entity.type
_entity.pdbx_description
1 polymer ?
#
loop_
_entity_poly.entity_id
_entity_poly.type
_entity_poly.pdbx_seq_one_letter_code
_entity_poly.pdbx_strand_id
1 'polypeptide(L)'
;MKSVTILGATGSVGTSTLDLVEREPDRFRVVALTANCDVAKLAAAAIRTRAQFAVVADEKCLPELRDALAGTGIRAGGGAEAIAEAASSGADWTMGAIVGCAGLKPVMAAIEQGGTVVIANKEPLVSAGDVILAAAKRTGATLLPADSEHNAIFQCFDATRPERVRRIILTCSGGPFRDWTTEQMRDVTLEQAVKHPNWSMGAKISVDSATCMNKGLELIEAARLFPIPHDRIEIVIHPQSVVHSLVDHVDGSVLAQLGPPDMRTPIAHTLAWPDRMATPMEPLDLVAIGRLDFEAPDPVRFPALRLAREAIDASGARPAILNAANEVAVEAFLQRRIGFLEIAAIVEHTLSCYDSAAPDSVDAVLAIDAEARVLAGERVKDYAV
;
A
#
# COMPACT_ATOMS: atom_id res chain seq x y z
N MET A 1 -6.98 -26.72 -4.00
CA MET A 1 -7.74 -25.47 -3.70
C MET A 1 -6.86 -24.66 -2.76
N LYS A 2 -6.40 -23.48 -3.21
CA LYS A 2 -5.52 -22.58 -2.42
C LYS A 2 -6.36 -21.90 -1.32
N SER A 3 -5.92 -21.99 -0.08
CA SER A 3 -6.57 -21.28 1.03
C SER A 3 -6.15 -19.81 1.07
N VAL A 4 -7.11 -18.90 1.29
CA VAL A 4 -6.87 -17.46 1.25
C VAL A 4 -7.42 -16.76 2.49
N THR A 5 -6.67 -15.82 3.03
CA THR A 5 -7.08 -14.87 4.08
C THR A 5 -6.97 -13.45 3.54
N ILE A 6 -7.99 -12.61 3.79
CA ILE A 6 -8.01 -11.22 3.31
C ILE A 6 -8.14 -10.28 4.52
N LEU A 7 -7.03 -9.63 4.85
CA LEU A 7 -6.98 -8.62 5.90
C LEU A 7 -7.37 -7.26 5.29
N GLY A 8 -8.52 -6.71 5.72
CA GLY A 8 -9.09 -5.49 5.12
C GLY A 8 -10.03 -5.77 3.94
N ALA A 9 -10.87 -6.81 4.06
CA ALA A 9 -11.73 -7.32 2.98
C ALA A 9 -12.78 -6.31 2.45
N THR A 10 -13.15 -5.31 3.21
CA THR A 10 -14.16 -4.30 2.83
C THR A 10 -13.57 -3.05 2.17
N GLY A 11 -12.25 -2.91 2.15
CA GLY A 11 -11.54 -1.85 1.43
C GLY A 11 -11.47 -2.12 -0.08
N SER A 12 -10.94 -1.17 -0.86
CA SER A 12 -10.85 -1.26 -2.33
C SER A 12 -10.05 -2.48 -2.80
N VAL A 13 -8.87 -2.72 -2.22
CA VAL A 13 -8.03 -3.90 -2.53
C VAL A 13 -8.73 -5.19 -2.10
N GLY A 14 -9.29 -5.22 -0.88
CA GLY A 14 -10.03 -6.39 -0.38
C GLY A 14 -11.21 -6.76 -1.26
N THR A 15 -11.99 -5.77 -1.69
CA THR A 15 -13.13 -5.96 -2.59
C THR A 15 -12.69 -6.47 -3.97
N SER A 16 -11.61 -5.94 -4.52
CA SER A 16 -11.00 -6.42 -5.77
C SER A 16 -10.47 -7.85 -5.64
N THR A 17 -9.92 -8.20 -4.48
CA THR A 17 -9.48 -9.57 -4.18
C THR A 17 -10.68 -10.53 -4.10
N LEU A 18 -11.75 -10.11 -3.43
CA LEU A 18 -12.98 -10.91 -3.33
C LEU A 18 -13.61 -11.14 -4.71
N ASP A 19 -13.68 -10.12 -5.59
CA ASP A 19 -14.17 -10.28 -6.96
C ASP A 19 -13.43 -11.39 -7.72
N LEU A 20 -12.11 -11.44 -7.60
CA LEU A 20 -11.30 -12.48 -8.25
C LEU A 20 -11.50 -13.88 -7.63
N VAL A 21 -11.55 -13.95 -6.30
CA VAL A 21 -11.75 -15.22 -5.57
C VAL A 21 -13.15 -15.79 -5.86
N GLU A 22 -14.19 -14.96 -5.88
CA GLU A 22 -15.56 -15.36 -6.15
C GLU A 22 -15.79 -15.86 -7.60
N ARG A 23 -14.94 -15.43 -8.56
CA ARG A 23 -14.97 -15.91 -9.96
C ARG A 23 -14.40 -17.31 -10.14
N GLU A 24 -13.55 -17.77 -9.23
CA GLU A 24 -12.85 -19.05 -9.30
C GLU A 24 -13.09 -19.89 -8.02
N PRO A 25 -14.37 -20.21 -7.68
CA PRO A 25 -14.73 -20.82 -6.38
C PRO A 25 -14.12 -22.21 -6.17
N ASP A 26 -13.76 -22.91 -7.26
CA ASP A 26 -13.14 -24.23 -7.19
C ASP A 26 -11.60 -24.13 -6.97
N ARG A 27 -11.02 -22.97 -7.18
CA ARG A 27 -9.56 -22.74 -7.00
C ARG A 27 -9.24 -22.20 -5.62
N PHE A 28 -10.14 -21.43 -5.02
CA PHE A 28 -9.90 -20.71 -3.78
C PHE A 28 -10.87 -21.08 -2.68
N ARG A 29 -10.37 -21.17 -1.45
CA ARG A 29 -11.14 -21.37 -0.23
C ARG A 29 -10.82 -20.25 0.75
N VAL A 30 -11.83 -19.45 1.10
CA VAL A 30 -11.64 -18.34 2.03
C VAL A 30 -11.61 -18.86 3.47
N VAL A 31 -10.50 -18.62 4.16
CA VAL A 31 -10.31 -18.99 5.57
C VAL A 31 -10.77 -17.84 6.46
N ALA A 32 -10.25 -16.64 6.28
CA ALA A 32 -10.62 -15.52 7.12
C ALA A 32 -10.78 -14.23 6.30
N LEU A 33 -11.74 -13.41 6.72
CA LEU A 33 -11.96 -12.05 6.24
C LEU A 33 -11.95 -11.08 7.42
N THR A 34 -11.29 -9.93 7.26
CA THR A 34 -11.32 -8.90 8.30
C THR A 34 -11.79 -7.55 7.75
N ALA A 35 -12.43 -6.76 8.61
CA ALA A 35 -12.80 -5.37 8.34
C ALA A 35 -12.57 -4.51 9.59
N ASN A 36 -12.61 -3.19 9.45
CA ASN A 36 -12.59 -2.31 10.62
C ASN A 36 -13.95 -2.37 11.36
N CYS A 37 -14.98 -1.74 10.77
CA CYS A 37 -16.32 -1.65 11.38
C CYS A 37 -17.46 -1.86 10.37
N ASP A 38 -17.19 -2.12 9.08
CA ASP A 38 -18.22 -2.33 8.07
C ASP A 38 -18.77 -3.75 8.14
N VAL A 39 -19.66 -3.98 9.11
CA VAL A 39 -20.27 -5.29 9.40
C VAL A 39 -21.07 -5.79 8.21
N ALA A 40 -21.86 -4.92 7.59
CA ALA A 40 -22.77 -5.32 6.51
C ALA A 40 -22.01 -5.88 5.30
N LYS A 41 -20.96 -5.17 4.83
CA LYS A 41 -20.12 -5.65 3.74
C LYS A 41 -19.33 -6.89 4.12
N LEU A 42 -18.79 -6.95 5.34
CA LEU A 42 -18.01 -8.09 5.81
C LEU A 42 -18.87 -9.36 5.87
N ALA A 43 -20.05 -9.30 6.52
CA ALA A 43 -20.94 -10.43 6.64
C ALA A 43 -21.43 -10.92 5.25
N ALA A 44 -21.83 -10.00 4.37
CA ALA A 44 -22.22 -10.35 3.02
C ALA A 44 -21.09 -11.05 2.25
N ALA A 45 -19.87 -10.56 2.33
CA ALA A 45 -18.70 -11.19 1.71
C ALA A 45 -18.40 -12.58 2.30
N ALA A 46 -18.43 -12.70 3.64
CA ALA A 46 -18.19 -13.96 4.33
C ALA A 46 -19.20 -15.04 3.95
N ILE A 47 -20.49 -14.67 3.82
CA ILE A 47 -21.55 -15.59 3.41
C ILE A 47 -21.35 -16.03 1.95
N ARG A 48 -21.12 -15.09 1.02
CA ARG A 48 -20.93 -15.42 -0.41
C ARG A 48 -19.74 -16.34 -0.64
N THR A 49 -18.63 -16.06 0.05
CA THR A 49 -17.39 -16.84 -0.08
C THR A 49 -17.34 -18.06 0.81
N ARG A 50 -18.33 -18.27 1.67
CA ARG A 50 -18.33 -19.33 2.70
C ARG A 50 -17.08 -19.31 3.56
N ALA A 51 -16.67 -18.11 3.97
CA ALA A 51 -15.49 -17.93 4.82
C ALA A 51 -15.66 -18.71 6.14
N GLN A 52 -14.56 -19.18 6.71
CA GLN A 52 -14.62 -19.90 8.00
C GLN A 52 -14.66 -18.94 9.18
N PHE A 53 -14.06 -17.74 9.02
CA PHE A 53 -13.91 -16.75 10.08
C PHE A 53 -14.08 -15.33 9.53
N ALA A 54 -14.89 -14.52 10.18
CA ALA A 54 -15.06 -13.10 9.89
C ALA A 54 -14.76 -12.26 11.14
N VAL A 55 -13.96 -11.19 10.99
CA VAL A 55 -13.46 -10.42 12.12
C VAL A 55 -13.62 -8.92 11.89
N VAL A 56 -14.17 -8.21 12.88
CA VAL A 56 -14.16 -6.75 12.95
C VAL A 56 -13.07 -6.26 13.91
N ALA A 57 -12.34 -5.19 13.52
CA ALA A 57 -11.31 -4.62 14.38
C ALA A 57 -11.91 -3.84 15.55
N ASP A 58 -13.02 -3.12 15.33
CA ASP A 58 -13.77 -2.47 16.41
C ASP A 58 -14.66 -3.50 17.14
N GLU A 59 -14.29 -3.84 18.37
CA GLU A 59 -15.03 -4.80 19.20
C GLU A 59 -16.50 -4.41 19.43
N LYS A 60 -16.83 -3.14 19.34
CA LYS A 60 -18.21 -2.65 19.48
C LYS A 60 -19.13 -3.18 18.36
N CYS A 61 -18.54 -3.52 17.20
CA CYS A 61 -19.25 -4.07 16.06
C CYS A 61 -19.43 -5.60 16.14
N LEU A 62 -18.80 -6.29 17.10
CA LEU A 62 -18.87 -7.74 17.21
C LEU A 62 -20.29 -8.30 17.46
N PRO A 63 -21.13 -7.71 18.32
CA PRO A 63 -22.51 -8.19 18.49
C PRO A 63 -23.30 -8.18 17.17
N GLU A 64 -23.24 -7.07 16.42
CA GLU A 64 -23.89 -6.93 15.12
C GLU A 64 -23.38 -7.97 14.09
N LEU A 65 -22.04 -8.22 14.08
CA LEU A 65 -21.46 -9.24 13.21
C LEU A 65 -21.95 -10.66 13.56
N ARG A 66 -22.08 -10.99 14.83
CA ARG A 66 -22.61 -12.29 15.30
C ARG A 66 -24.07 -12.48 14.87
N ASP A 67 -24.87 -11.44 14.98
CA ASP A 67 -26.27 -11.46 14.57
C ASP A 67 -26.39 -11.63 13.03
N ALA A 68 -25.58 -10.91 12.26
CA ALA A 68 -25.56 -10.99 10.80
C ALA A 68 -25.09 -12.36 10.28
N LEU A 69 -24.27 -13.10 11.04
CA LEU A 69 -23.76 -14.42 10.70
C LEU A 69 -24.53 -15.57 11.37
N ALA A 70 -25.59 -15.27 12.13
CA ALA A 70 -26.37 -16.30 12.81
C ALA A 70 -26.90 -17.37 11.84
N GLY A 71 -26.73 -18.64 12.19
CA GLY A 71 -27.19 -19.76 11.36
C GLY A 71 -26.32 -20.10 10.15
N THR A 72 -25.25 -19.34 9.86
CA THR A 72 -24.38 -19.60 8.71
C THR A 72 -23.26 -20.60 8.99
N GLY A 73 -22.92 -20.84 10.25
CA GLY A 73 -21.76 -21.64 10.68
C GLY A 73 -20.42 -20.89 10.59
N ILE A 74 -20.42 -19.62 10.15
CA ILE A 74 -19.21 -18.78 10.07
C ILE A 74 -18.89 -18.25 11.47
N ARG A 75 -17.65 -18.41 11.91
CA ARG A 75 -17.20 -17.88 13.20
C ARG A 75 -17.04 -16.37 13.11
N ALA A 76 -17.53 -15.63 14.12
CA ALA A 76 -17.36 -14.19 14.27
C ALA A 76 -16.33 -13.87 15.34
N GLY A 77 -15.44 -12.90 15.09
CA GLY A 77 -14.45 -12.36 16.03
C GLY A 77 -14.42 -10.85 16.03
N GLY A 78 -13.84 -10.28 17.08
CA GLY A 78 -13.66 -8.82 17.21
C GLY A 78 -12.41 -8.45 18.00
N GLY A 79 -11.85 -7.29 17.68
CA GLY A 79 -10.68 -6.74 18.34
C GLY A 79 -9.33 -7.20 17.77
N ALA A 80 -8.26 -6.66 18.32
CA ALA A 80 -6.91 -6.85 17.84
C ALA A 80 -6.44 -8.33 17.90
N GLU A 81 -6.82 -9.05 18.94
CA GLU A 81 -6.46 -10.46 19.11
C GLU A 81 -7.12 -11.32 18.03
N ALA A 82 -8.40 -11.10 17.74
CA ALA A 82 -9.11 -11.82 16.68
C ALA A 82 -8.55 -11.51 15.28
N ILE A 83 -8.10 -10.26 15.02
CA ILE A 83 -7.40 -9.90 13.79
C ILE A 83 -6.07 -10.66 13.68
N ALA A 84 -5.29 -10.74 14.76
CA ALA A 84 -4.05 -11.50 14.79
C ALA A 84 -4.31 -13.01 14.58
N GLU A 85 -5.35 -13.57 15.18
CA GLU A 85 -5.78 -14.95 14.96
C GLU A 85 -6.16 -15.19 13.49
N ALA A 86 -6.94 -14.30 12.88
CA ALA A 86 -7.29 -14.38 11.47
C ALA A 86 -6.05 -14.35 10.56
N ALA A 87 -5.10 -13.47 10.85
CA ALA A 87 -3.83 -13.37 10.15
C ALA A 87 -2.96 -14.62 10.30
N SER A 88 -3.02 -15.27 11.49
CA SER A 88 -2.28 -16.50 11.83
C SER A 88 -3.01 -17.79 11.42
N SER A 89 -4.02 -17.70 10.55
CA SER A 89 -4.86 -18.84 10.16
C SER A 89 -4.12 -19.94 9.37
N GLY A 90 -2.87 -19.71 8.99
CA GLY A 90 -2.07 -20.65 8.19
C GLY A 90 -2.59 -20.82 6.76
N ALA A 91 -3.20 -19.78 6.19
CA ALA A 91 -3.63 -19.78 4.80
C ALA A 91 -2.42 -19.85 3.85
N ASP A 92 -2.57 -20.52 2.71
CA ASP A 92 -1.53 -20.59 1.68
C ASP A 92 -1.18 -19.21 1.12
N TRP A 93 -2.14 -18.28 1.17
CA TRP A 93 -2.03 -16.93 0.64
C TRP A 93 -2.80 -15.92 1.50
N THR A 94 -2.15 -14.89 1.97
CA THR A 94 -2.75 -13.84 2.81
C THR A 94 -2.56 -12.47 2.19
N MET A 95 -3.65 -11.75 1.94
CA MET A 95 -3.65 -10.35 1.50
C MET A 95 -3.55 -9.40 2.69
N GLY A 96 -2.48 -8.63 2.76
CA GLY A 96 -2.30 -7.53 3.69
C GLY A 96 -2.82 -6.22 3.09
N ALA A 97 -4.09 -5.88 3.32
CA ALA A 97 -4.75 -4.69 2.78
C ALA A 97 -5.37 -3.78 3.87
N ILE A 98 -4.83 -3.84 5.09
CA ILE A 98 -5.18 -2.91 6.17
C ILE A 98 -4.35 -1.63 5.99
N VAL A 99 -5.02 -0.49 5.84
CA VAL A 99 -4.40 0.82 5.56
C VAL A 99 -3.56 1.29 6.74
N GLY A 100 -2.41 1.89 6.44
CA GLY A 100 -1.52 2.52 7.41
C GLY A 100 -0.72 1.55 8.27
N CYS A 101 -0.05 2.09 9.28
CA CYS A 101 0.78 1.32 10.22
C CYS A 101 -0.02 0.27 11.02
N ALA A 102 -1.36 0.41 11.11
CA ALA A 102 -2.26 -0.56 11.72
C ALA A 102 -2.18 -1.96 11.07
N GLY A 103 -1.76 -2.04 9.80
CA GLY A 103 -1.52 -3.28 9.08
C GLY A 103 -0.27 -4.06 9.53
N LEU A 104 0.66 -3.44 10.26
CA LEU A 104 1.97 -4.03 10.58
C LEU A 104 1.84 -5.31 11.41
N LYS A 105 1.15 -5.26 12.55
CA LYS A 105 0.98 -6.46 13.42
C LYS A 105 0.30 -7.62 12.69
N PRO A 106 -0.84 -7.43 11.98
CA PRO A 106 -1.46 -8.50 11.21
C PRO A 106 -0.57 -9.06 10.10
N VAL A 107 0.16 -8.23 9.37
CA VAL A 107 1.12 -8.68 8.34
C VAL A 107 2.23 -9.52 8.97
N MET A 108 2.80 -9.08 10.09
CA MET A 108 3.80 -9.86 10.81
C MET A 108 3.25 -11.21 11.29
N ALA A 109 2.03 -11.24 11.84
CA ALA A 109 1.38 -12.46 12.26
C ALA A 109 1.19 -13.48 11.10
N ALA A 110 0.87 -12.98 9.90
CA ALA A 110 0.80 -13.80 8.68
C ALA A 110 2.19 -14.32 8.26
N ILE A 111 3.22 -13.47 8.30
CA ILE A 111 4.61 -13.85 7.94
C ILE A 111 5.12 -14.95 8.86
N GLU A 112 4.77 -14.93 10.16
CA GLU A 112 5.17 -15.96 11.12
C GLU A 112 4.62 -17.36 10.77
N GLN A 113 3.62 -17.47 9.91
CA GLN A 113 3.07 -18.74 9.43
C GLN A 113 3.85 -19.35 8.25
N GLY A 114 4.76 -18.60 7.60
CA GLY A 114 5.62 -19.09 6.52
C GLY A 114 4.95 -19.27 5.16
N GLY A 115 3.71 -18.83 4.98
CA GLY A 115 2.98 -18.87 3.70
C GLY A 115 3.33 -17.75 2.74
N THR A 116 2.49 -17.53 1.72
CA THR A 116 2.60 -16.36 0.84
C THR A 116 1.86 -15.18 1.46
N VAL A 117 2.57 -14.09 1.71
CA VAL A 117 1.99 -12.85 2.22
C VAL A 117 2.10 -11.77 1.15
N VAL A 118 0.96 -11.22 0.76
CA VAL A 118 0.85 -10.21 -0.28
C VAL A 118 0.71 -8.84 0.35
N ILE A 119 1.64 -7.98 0.04
CA ILE A 119 1.67 -6.61 0.57
C ILE A 119 0.98 -5.69 -0.43
N ALA A 120 -0.22 -5.22 -0.06
CA ALA A 120 -0.95 -4.24 -0.85
C ALA A 120 -0.83 -2.83 -0.28
N ASN A 121 -0.65 -2.72 1.03
CA ASN A 121 -0.41 -1.45 1.70
C ASN A 121 1.07 -1.32 2.01
N LYS A 122 1.66 -0.25 1.55
CA LYS A 122 3.10 0.01 1.60
C LYS A 122 3.62 0.39 2.99
N GLU A 123 2.77 0.95 3.83
CA GLU A 123 3.15 1.53 5.11
C GLU A 123 3.89 0.56 6.05
N PRO A 124 3.52 -0.74 6.14
CA PRO A 124 4.30 -1.71 6.89
C PRO A 124 5.75 -1.87 6.40
N LEU A 125 5.97 -1.95 5.08
CA LEU A 125 7.32 -2.07 4.50
C LEU A 125 8.12 -0.77 4.62
N VAL A 126 7.46 0.37 4.50
CA VAL A 126 8.10 1.68 4.72
C VAL A 126 8.57 1.81 6.16
N SER A 127 7.72 1.48 7.13
CA SER A 127 7.99 1.70 8.55
C SER A 127 8.86 0.60 9.19
N ALA A 128 8.70 -0.65 8.76
CA ALA A 128 9.30 -1.82 9.38
C ALA A 128 10.00 -2.76 8.38
N GLY A 129 10.46 -2.25 7.23
CA GLY A 129 10.96 -3.08 6.12
C GLY A 129 12.02 -4.09 6.55
N ASP A 130 13.04 -3.65 7.31
CA ASP A 130 14.12 -4.54 7.75
C ASP A 130 13.61 -5.64 8.70
N VAL A 131 12.66 -5.31 9.60
CA VAL A 131 12.03 -6.26 10.53
C VAL A 131 11.19 -7.29 9.77
N ILE A 132 10.39 -6.82 8.79
CA ILE A 132 9.55 -7.67 7.94
C ILE A 132 10.40 -8.62 7.09
N LEU A 133 11.44 -8.11 6.44
CA LEU A 133 12.31 -8.93 5.60
C LEU A 133 13.11 -9.96 6.41
N ALA A 134 13.59 -9.59 7.60
CA ALA A 134 14.24 -10.51 8.51
C ALA A 134 13.29 -11.64 8.97
N ALA A 135 12.04 -11.30 9.30
CA ALA A 135 11.02 -12.28 9.67
C ALA A 135 10.69 -13.21 8.49
N ALA A 136 10.45 -12.67 7.29
CA ALA A 136 10.16 -13.47 6.11
C ALA A 136 11.30 -14.44 5.77
N LYS A 137 12.56 -13.97 5.86
CA LYS A 137 13.73 -14.84 5.69
C LYS A 137 13.81 -15.96 6.72
N ARG A 138 13.50 -15.65 7.97
CA ARG A 138 13.54 -16.63 9.08
C ARG A 138 12.44 -17.70 8.96
N THR A 139 11.25 -17.31 8.55
CA THR A 139 10.08 -18.22 8.47
C THR A 139 9.95 -18.91 7.12
N GLY A 140 10.67 -18.46 6.10
CA GLY A 140 10.51 -18.92 4.72
C GLY A 140 9.27 -18.35 4.02
N ALA A 141 8.60 -17.34 4.61
CA ALA A 141 7.46 -16.70 3.98
C ALA A 141 7.84 -16.01 2.66
N THR A 142 6.99 -16.17 1.66
CA THR A 142 7.13 -15.48 0.38
C THR A 142 6.37 -14.17 0.40
N LEU A 143 7.08 -13.05 0.22
CA LEU A 143 6.46 -11.74 0.10
C LEU A 143 6.22 -11.41 -1.37
N LEU A 144 4.98 -11.08 -1.72
CA LEU A 144 4.61 -10.64 -3.07
C LEU A 144 4.01 -9.24 -3.03
N PRO A 145 4.44 -8.32 -3.91
CA PRO A 145 3.83 -6.99 -3.99
C PRO A 145 2.50 -7.03 -4.75
N ALA A 146 1.44 -6.41 -4.19
CA ALA A 146 0.21 -6.13 -4.91
C ALA A 146 0.04 -4.65 -5.27
N ASP A 147 0.89 -3.77 -4.75
CA ASP A 147 0.99 -2.41 -5.30
C ASP A 147 1.31 -2.49 -6.79
N SER A 148 0.63 -1.70 -7.64
CA SER A 148 0.68 -1.85 -9.10
C SER A 148 2.09 -1.65 -9.66
N GLU A 149 2.82 -0.67 -9.16
CA GLU A 149 4.16 -0.34 -9.59
C GLU A 149 5.17 -1.40 -9.17
N HIS A 150 5.09 -1.86 -7.92
CA HIS A 150 5.99 -2.92 -7.42
C HIS A 150 5.69 -4.27 -8.07
N ASN A 151 4.42 -4.58 -8.30
CA ASN A 151 4.05 -5.77 -9.04
C ASN A 151 4.55 -5.73 -10.49
N ALA A 152 4.52 -4.54 -11.12
CA ALA A 152 5.08 -4.34 -12.45
C ALA A 152 6.60 -4.59 -12.48
N ILE A 153 7.33 -4.07 -11.48
CA ILE A 153 8.76 -4.36 -11.34
C ILE A 153 8.97 -5.86 -11.13
N PHE A 154 8.22 -6.48 -10.22
CA PHE A 154 8.33 -7.91 -9.92
C PHE A 154 8.15 -8.80 -11.17
N GLN A 155 7.31 -8.39 -12.13
CA GLN A 155 7.11 -9.10 -13.38
C GLN A 155 8.27 -8.95 -14.38
N CYS A 156 9.07 -7.90 -14.26
CA CYS A 156 10.15 -7.56 -15.20
C CYS A 156 11.55 -7.78 -14.61
N PHE A 157 11.66 -7.89 -13.30
CA PHE A 157 12.92 -7.96 -12.56
C PHE A 157 13.35 -9.40 -12.33
N ASP A 158 14.55 -9.75 -12.80
CA ASP A 158 15.17 -11.04 -12.48
C ASP A 158 15.93 -10.95 -11.15
N ALA A 159 15.27 -11.34 -10.05
CA ALA A 159 15.88 -11.33 -8.72
C ALA A 159 17.08 -12.29 -8.56
N THR A 160 17.24 -13.26 -9.45
CA THR A 160 18.40 -14.19 -9.45
C THR A 160 19.66 -13.56 -10.04
N ARG A 161 19.50 -12.46 -10.78
CA ARG A 161 20.56 -11.77 -11.51
C ARG A 161 20.46 -10.24 -11.39
N PRO A 162 20.42 -9.68 -10.15
CA PRO A 162 20.21 -8.25 -9.94
C PRO A 162 21.31 -7.37 -10.56
N GLU A 163 22.52 -7.94 -10.77
CA GLU A 163 23.63 -7.25 -11.43
C GLU A 163 23.36 -6.90 -12.90
N ARG A 164 22.37 -7.53 -13.53
CA ARG A 164 21.94 -7.22 -14.90
C ARG A 164 21.01 -6.02 -14.99
N VAL A 165 20.51 -5.53 -13.86
CA VAL A 165 19.62 -4.37 -13.79
C VAL A 165 20.47 -3.12 -13.56
N ARG A 166 20.34 -2.13 -14.44
CA ARG A 166 20.98 -0.82 -14.30
C ARG A 166 20.22 0.05 -13.34
N ARG A 167 18.89 0.13 -13.48
CA ARG A 167 17.99 0.90 -12.62
C ARG A 167 16.56 0.41 -12.72
N ILE A 168 15.77 0.75 -11.72
CA ILE A 168 14.31 0.65 -11.71
C ILE A 168 13.74 2.04 -11.97
N ILE A 169 12.64 2.13 -12.73
CA ILE A 169 11.94 3.37 -13.00
C ILE A 169 10.50 3.22 -12.55
N LEU A 170 10.15 3.90 -11.46
CA LEU A 170 8.79 4.01 -10.95
C LEU A 170 8.02 5.08 -11.72
N THR A 171 6.85 4.74 -12.26
CA THR A 171 5.97 5.72 -12.90
C THR A 171 5.05 6.36 -11.86
N CYS A 172 4.75 7.63 -12.03
CA CYS A 172 3.84 8.43 -11.22
C CYS A 172 2.85 9.14 -12.13
N SER A 173 1.55 9.13 -11.83
CA SER A 173 0.56 9.89 -12.61
C SER A 173 0.80 11.41 -12.57
N GLY A 174 1.51 11.87 -11.53
CA GLY A 174 1.68 13.30 -11.19
C GLY A 174 0.51 13.87 -10.41
N GLY A 175 -0.54 13.08 -10.18
CA GLY A 175 -1.73 13.51 -9.46
C GLY A 175 -2.58 14.56 -10.17
N PRO A 176 -3.65 15.05 -9.52
CA PRO A 176 -4.55 16.03 -10.12
C PRO A 176 -3.93 17.44 -10.28
N PHE A 177 -2.82 17.74 -9.61
CA PHE A 177 -2.20 19.06 -9.58
C PHE A 177 -0.87 19.13 -10.35
N ARG A 178 -0.58 18.12 -11.19
CA ARG A 178 0.66 18.03 -11.97
C ARG A 178 1.01 19.34 -12.68
N ASP A 179 0.03 20.01 -13.29
CA ASP A 179 0.20 21.21 -14.10
C ASP A 179 -0.03 22.50 -13.29
N TRP A 180 -0.28 22.41 -11.97
CA TRP A 180 -0.56 23.59 -11.13
C TRP A 180 0.72 24.21 -10.60
N THR A 181 0.73 25.54 -10.48
CA THR A 181 1.78 26.25 -9.76
C THR A 181 1.61 26.09 -8.24
N THR A 182 2.68 26.30 -7.48
CA THR A 182 2.61 26.29 -6.00
C THR A 182 1.58 27.30 -5.47
N GLU A 183 1.44 28.45 -6.14
CA GLU A 183 0.44 29.45 -5.78
C GLU A 183 -0.99 28.90 -5.91
N GLN A 184 -1.30 28.27 -7.02
CA GLN A 184 -2.61 27.62 -7.23
C GLN A 184 -2.88 26.50 -6.23
N MET A 185 -1.83 25.79 -5.79
CA MET A 185 -1.96 24.69 -4.81
C MET A 185 -2.27 25.18 -3.39
N ARG A 186 -2.15 26.48 -3.08
CA ARG A 186 -2.52 27.03 -1.75
C ARG A 186 -4.01 26.88 -1.46
N ASP A 187 -4.83 27.00 -2.50
CA ASP A 187 -6.29 27.00 -2.38
C ASP A 187 -6.92 25.65 -2.77
N VAL A 188 -6.12 24.57 -2.77
CA VAL A 188 -6.61 23.21 -3.08
C VAL A 188 -7.65 22.79 -2.05
N THR A 189 -8.82 22.40 -2.54
CA THR A 189 -9.88 21.86 -1.70
C THR A 189 -9.76 20.34 -1.53
N LEU A 190 -10.40 19.83 -0.49
CA LEU A 190 -10.48 18.39 -0.24
C LEU A 190 -11.04 17.64 -1.46
N GLU A 191 -12.12 18.17 -2.05
CA GLU A 191 -12.82 17.54 -3.18
C GLU A 191 -11.93 17.45 -4.44
N GLN A 192 -11.04 18.42 -4.62
CA GLN A 192 -10.04 18.40 -5.71
C GLN A 192 -8.94 17.37 -5.43
N ALA A 193 -8.43 17.32 -4.19
CA ALA A 193 -7.33 16.45 -3.82
C ALA A 193 -7.69 14.95 -3.86
N VAL A 194 -8.94 14.60 -3.53
CA VAL A 194 -9.40 13.19 -3.56
C VAL A 194 -9.84 12.71 -4.94
N LYS A 195 -9.89 13.61 -5.94
CA LYS A 195 -10.29 13.28 -7.31
C LYS A 195 -9.08 12.92 -8.17
N HIS A 196 -8.66 11.64 -8.12
CA HIS A 196 -7.58 11.17 -8.99
C HIS A 196 -8.03 11.08 -10.46
N PRO A 197 -7.19 11.49 -11.46
CA PRO A 197 -7.57 11.48 -12.86
C PRO A 197 -7.85 10.08 -13.45
N ASN A 198 -7.13 9.04 -13.01
CA ASN A 198 -7.16 7.72 -13.64
C ASN A 198 -7.64 6.60 -12.69
N TRP A 199 -7.46 6.74 -11.38
CA TRP A 199 -7.73 5.70 -10.41
C TRP A 199 -8.91 6.04 -9.50
N SER A 200 -9.73 5.04 -9.19
CA SER A 200 -10.73 5.13 -8.10
C SER A 200 -10.12 4.54 -6.82
N MET A 201 -9.76 5.40 -5.89
CA MET A 201 -8.99 5.01 -4.69
C MET A 201 -9.63 5.57 -3.42
N GLY A 202 -9.19 5.06 -2.26
CA GLY A 202 -9.54 5.63 -0.96
C GLY A 202 -9.02 7.06 -0.78
N ALA A 203 -9.62 7.82 0.13
CA ALA A 203 -9.30 9.24 0.31
C ALA A 203 -7.81 9.47 0.69
N LYS A 204 -7.26 8.67 1.62
CA LYS A 204 -5.85 8.82 2.06
C LYS A 204 -4.88 8.68 0.90
N ILE A 205 -4.96 7.59 0.13
CA ILE A 205 -4.04 7.35 -0.98
C ILE A 205 -4.25 8.35 -2.14
N SER A 206 -5.47 8.89 -2.32
CA SER A 206 -5.73 9.94 -3.31
C SER A 206 -5.00 11.24 -2.94
N VAL A 207 -5.00 11.63 -1.65
CA VAL A 207 -4.22 12.79 -1.16
C VAL A 207 -2.71 12.50 -1.27
N ASP A 208 -2.25 11.30 -0.93
CA ASP A 208 -0.85 10.90 -1.12
C ASP A 208 -0.43 10.97 -2.60
N SER A 209 -1.31 10.60 -3.53
CA SER A 209 -1.06 10.76 -4.96
C SER A 209 -1.00 12.24 -5.36
N ALA A 210 -1.92 13.06 -4.84
CA ALA A 210 -1.97 14.50 -5.11
C ALA A 210 -0.71 15.25 -4.65
N THR A 211 -0.13 14.83 -3.50
CA THR A 211 1.12 15.38 -2.95
C THR A 211 2.38 14.71 -3.52
N CYS A 212 2.25 13.68 -4.34
CA CYS A 212 3.31 12.75 -4.75
C CYS A 212 3.95 11.97 -3.57
N MET A 213 3.40 12.02 -2.35
CA MET A 213 3.88 11.22 -1.22
C MET A 213 3.68 9.72 -1.48
N ASN A 214 2.60 9.32 -2.18
CA ASN A 214 2.43 7.93 -2.58
C ASN A 214 3.68 7.39 -3.29
N LYS A 215 4.22 8.16 -4.24
CA LYS A 215 5.43 7.77 -4.97
C LYS A 215 6.69 7.85 -4.12
N GLY A 216 6.72 8.77 -3.14
CA GLY A 216 7.78 8.79 -2.13
C GLY A 216 7.80 7.53 -1.26
N LEU A 217 6.64 7.09 -0.77
CA LEU A 217 6.52 5.84 -0.02
C LEU A 217 6.87 4.62 -0.86
N GLU A 218 6.45 4.60 -2.12
CA GLU A 218 6.78 3.53 -3.07
C GLU A 218 8.28 3.44 -3.39
N LEU A 219 8.99 4.56 -3.44
CA LEU A 219 10.44 4.58 -3.55
C LEU A 219 11.10 3.80 -2.40
N ILE A 220 10.65 4.05 -1.17
CA ILE A 220 11.16 3.37 0.02
C ILE A 220 10.80 1.88 -0.02
N GLU A 221 9.57 1.55 -0.37
CA GLU A 221 9.11 0.16 -0.49
C GLU A 221 9.90 -0.61 -1.56
N ALA A 222 10.11 -0.03 -2.75
CA ALA A 222 10.90 -0.64 -3.82
C ALA A 222 12.33 -0.97 -3.36
N ALA A 223 12.96 -0.07 -2.62
CA ALA A 223 14.30 -0.28 -2.07
C ALA A 223 14.37 -1.39 -1.01
N ARG A 224 13.24 -1.76 -0.40
CA ARG A 224 13.12 -2.91 0.51
C ARG A 224 12.86 -4.22 -0.23
N LEU A 225 12.00 -4.18 -1.24
CA LEU A 225 11.57 -5.38 -1.96
C LEU A 225 12.59 -5.88 -3.00
N PHE A 226 13.32 -4.97 -3.64
CA PHE A 226 14.21 -5.34 -4.73
C PHE A 226 15.68 -5.19 -4.35
N PRO A 227 16.53 -6.17 -4.66
CA PRO A 227 17.96 -6.16 -4.30
C PRO A 227 18.76 -5.23 -5.23
N ILE A 228 18.42 -3.94 -5.23
CA ILE A 228 19.10 -2.88 -5.99
C ILE A 228 19.33 -1.67 -5.06
N PRO A 229 20.48 -0.99 -5.16
CA PRO A 229 20.71 0.26 -4.42
C PRO A 229 19.63 1.29 -4.68
N HIS A 230 19.15 1.98 -3.63
CA HIS A 230 18.04 2.93 -3.73
C HIS A 230 18.35 4.14 -4.62
N ASP A 231 19.62 4.50 -4.82
CA ASP A 231 20.08 5.54 -5.75
C ASP A 231 19.86 5.16 -7.23
N ARG A 232 19.63 3.86 -7.51
CA ARG A 232 19.24 3.34 -8.83
C ARG A 232 17.74 3.18 -9.01
N ILE A 233 16.92 3.74 -8.11
CA ILE A 233 15.46 3.77 -8.27
C ILE A 233 15.08 5.20 -8.63
N GLU A 234 14.65 5.39 -9.86
CA GLU A 234 14.23 6.68 -10.40
C GLU A 234 12.71 6.80 -10.47
N ILE A 235 12.21 8.02 -10.53
CA ILE A 235 10.80 8.33 -10.68
C ILE A 235 10.60 9.12 -11.96
N VAL A 236 9.58 8.77 -12.73
CA VAL A 236 9.12 9.53 -13.91
C VAL A 236 7.62 9.78 -13.81
N ILE A 237 7.18 10.92 -14.29
CA ILE A 237 5.76 11.24 -14.43
C ILE A 237 5.26 10.59 -15.73
N HIS A 238 4.18 9.80 -15.62
CA HIS A 238 3.48 9.16 -16.73
C HIS A 238 1.97 9.38 -16.58
N PRO A 239 1.43 10.45 -17.19
CA PRO A 239 0.05 10.89 -16.93
C PRO A 239 -1.02 9.86 -17.25
N GLN A 240 -0.81 9.04 -18.27
CA GLN A 240 -1.79 8.03 -18.72
C GLN A 240 -1.92 6.85 -17.76
N SER A 241 -0.94 6.63 -16.88
CA SER A 241 -0.92 5.51 -15.92
C SER A 241 -1.16 4.13 -16.56
N VAL A 242 -0.67 3.93 -17.78
CA VAL A 242 -0.75 2.67 -18.55
C VAL A 242 0.51 1.83 -18.34
N VAL A 243 1.68 2.48 -18.30
CA VAL A 243 2.95 1.87 -17.88
C VAL A 243 3.04 2.00 -16.37
N HIS A 244 3.07 0.85 -15.67
CA HIS A 244 3.08 0.84 -14.21
C HIS A 244 4.49 0.93 -13.63
N SER A 245 5.50 0.35 -14.27
CA SER A 245 6.93 0.54 -13.97
C SER A 245 7.79 -0.04 -15.09
N LEU A 246 9.09 0.31 -15.05
CA LEU A 246 10.07 -0.19 -16.02
C LEU A 246 11.33 -0.67 -15.29
N VAL A 247 12.00 -1.67 -15.89
CA VAL A 247 13.30 -2.18 -15.47
C VAL A 247 14.28 -1.98 -16.62
N ASP A 248 15.31 -1.16 -16.38
CA ASP A 248 16.34 -0.80 -17.35
C ASP A 248 17.56 -1.68 -17.10
N HIS A 249 17.96 -2.44 -18.12
CA HIS A 249 19.03 -3.43 -18.04
C HIS A 249 20.38 -2.88 -18.53
N VAL A 250 21.47 -3.57 -18.14
CA VAL A 250 22.85 -3.16 -18.48
C VAL A 250 23.17 -3.21 -19.97
N ASP A 251 22.42 -3.98 -20.74
CA ASP A 251 22.55 -4.09 -22.21
C ASP A 251 21.80 -2.97 -22.97
N GLY A 252 21.11 -2.08 -22.23
CA GLY A 252 20.34 -0.97 -22.81
C GLY A 252 18.88 -1.31 -23.11
N SER A 253 18.44 -2.56 -22.90
CA SER A 253 17.03 -2.90 -23.02
C SER A 253 16.22 -2.40 -21.82
N VAL A 254 14.96 -1.99 -22.05
CA VAL A 254 14.03 -1.58 -21.00
C VAL A 254 12.79 -2.44 -21.10
N LEU A 255 12.50 -3.19 -20.03
CA LEU A 255 11.26 -3.95 -19.90
C LEU A 255 10.25 -3.14 -19.12
N ALA A 256 9.00 -3.16 -19.57
CA ALA A 256 7.90 -2.46 -18.92
C ALA A 256 6.69 -3.38 -18.80
N GLN A 257 6.00 -3.32 -17.66
CA GLN A 257 4.67 -3.90 -17.56
C GLN A 257 3.64 -2.82 -17.84
N LEU A 258 2.71 -3.13 -18.74
CA LEU A 258 1.60 -2.28 -19.12
C LEU A 258 0.28 -2.97 -18.75
N GLY A 259 -0.69 -2.18 -18.32
CA GLY A 259 -2.03 -2.66 -17.99
C GLY A 259 -3.03 -1.52 -17.80
N PRO A 260 -4.34 -1.81 -17.79
CA PRO A 260 -5.32 -0.83 -17.37
C PRO A 260 -5.10 -0.48 -15.89
N PRO A 261 -5.51 0.73 -15.45
CA PRO A 261 -5.39 1.16 -14.06
C PRO A 261 -6.44 0.45 -13.17
N ASP A 262 -6.22 -0.84 -12.91
CA ASP A 262 -7.11 -1.68 -12.11
C ASP A 262 -6.31 -2.65 -11.23
N MET A 263 -6.58 -2.61 -9.92
CA MET A 263 -5.89 -3.43 -8.94
C MET A 263 -6.11 -4.94 -9.12
N ARG A 264 -7.13 -5.36 -9.86
CA ARG A 264 -7.36 -6.79 -10.12
C ARG A 264 -6.25 -7.43 -10.95
N THR A 265 -5.54 -6.64 -11.77
CA THR A 265 -4.37 -7.16 -12.53
C THR A 265 -3.22 -7.59 -11.60
N PRO A 266 -2.64 -6.73 -10.74
CA PRO A 266 -1.57 -7.14 -9.84
C PRO A 266 -2.04 -8.15 -8.78
N ILE A 267 -3.28 -8.06 -8.30
CA ILE A 267 -3.84 -9.03 -7.35
C ILE A 267 -3.95 -10.42 -7.99
N ALA A 268 -4.48 -10.52 -9.22
CA ALA A 268 -4.59 -11.79 -9.94
C ALA A 268 -3.21 -12.42 -10.18
N HIS A 269 -2.20 -11.59 -10.50
CA HIS A 269 -0.83 -12.05 -10.65
C HIS A 269 -0.32 -12.70 -9.36
N THR A 270 -0.54 -12.07 -8.18
CA THR A 270 -0.11 -12.65 -6.90
C THR A 270 -0.94 -13.88 -6.48
N LEU A 271 -2.25 -13.90 -6.79
CA LEU A 271 -3.12 -15.06 -6.52
C LEU A 271 -2.71 -16.29 -7.29
N ALA A 272 -2.33 -16.12 -8.55
CA ALA A 272 -1.97 -17.22 -9.43
C ALA A 272 -0.48 -17.58 -9.38
N TRP A 273 0.38 -16.68 -8.89
CA TRP A 273 1.84 -16.85 -8.92
C TRP A 273 2.29 -18.25 -8.50
N PRO A 274 3.26 -18.87 -9.25
CA PRO A 274 4.02 -18.32 -10.37
C PRO A 274 3.28 -18.30 -11.72
N ASP A 275 2.11 -18.88 -11.81
CA ASP A 275 1.26 -18.88 -13.00
C ASP A 275 0.52 -17.55 -13.21
N ARG A 276 -0.37 -17.50 -14.19
CA ARG A 276 -1.30 -16.40 -14.43
C ARG A 276 -2.74 -16.90 -14.41
N MET A 277 -3.69 -16.02 -14.10
CA MET A 277 -5.12 -16.31 -14.18
C MET A 277 -5.83 -15.24 -15.00
N ALA A 278 -6.99 -15.60 -15.57
CA ALA A 278 -7.84 -14.65 -16.26
C ALA A 278 -8.40 -13.60 -15.31
N THR A 279 -8.54 -12.39 -15.81
CA THR A 279 -9.17 -11.27 -15.11
C THR A 279 -10.30 -10.71 -15.97
N PRO A 280 -11.30 -10.03 -15.37
CA PRO A 280 -12.37 -9.40 -16.13
C PRO A 280 -11.94 -8.06 -16.78
N MET A 281 -10.63 -7.82 -16.95
CA MET A 281 -10.14 -6.58 -17.50
C MET A 281 -10.19 -6.57 -19.01
N GLU A 282 -10.56 -5.43 -19.57
CA GLU A 282 -10.46 -5.20 -21.01
C GLU A 282 -8.98 -5.14 -21.41
N PRO A 283 -8.59 -5.83 -22.48
CA PRO A 283 -7.24 -5.74 -23.01
C PRO A 283 -6.88 -4.30 -23.42
N LEU A 284 -5.62 -3.92 -23.23
CA LEU A 284 -5.14 -2.62 -23.71
C LEU A 284 -5.18 -2.55 -25.24
N ASP A 285 -5.80 -1.48 -25.75
CA ASP A 285 -5.71 -1.11 -27.16
C ASP A 285 -4.60 -0.06 -27.35
N LEU A 286 -3.41 -0.54 -27.71
CA LEU A 286 -2.24 0.34 -27.90
C LEU A 286 -2.43 1.28 -29.08
N VAL A 287 -3.25 0.94 -30.07
CA VAL A 287 -3.54 1.79 -31.22
C VAL A 287 -4.43 2.95 -30.80
N ALA A 288 -5.46 2.67 -29.98
CA ALA A 288 -6.33 3.71 -29.44
C ALA A 288 -5.57 4.63 -28.46
N ILE A 289 -4.63 4.11 -27.65
CA ILE A 289 -3.77 4.89 -26.78
C ILE A 289 -2.84 5.80 -27.60
N GLY A 290 -2.27 5.31 -28.68
CA GLY A 290 -1.49 6.05 -29.69
C GLY A 290 -0.17 6.62 -29.18
N ARG A 291 -0.13 7.22 -27.96
CA ARG A 291 1.04 7.91 -27.40
C ARG A 291 1.16 7.67 -25.90
N LEU A 292 2.39 7.51 -25.43
CA LEU A 292 2.75 7.47 -24.01
C LEU A 292 3.69 8.63 -23.72
N ASP A 293 3.35 9.43 -22.72
CA ASP A 293 4.10 10.61 -22.33
C ASP A 293 4.87 10.36 -21.02
N PHE A 294 6.10 10.88 -20.97
CA PHE A 294 6.97 10.81 -19.80
C PHE A 294 7.61 12.16 -19.52
N GLU A 295 7.58 12.59 -18.26
CA GLU A 295 8.10 13.87 -17.81
C GLU A 295 8.97 13.69 -16.56
N ALA A 296 9.88 14.62 -16.32
CA ALA A 296 10.65 14.63 -15.06
C ALA A 296 9.75 15.07 -13.90
N PRO A 297 9.90 14.47 -12.70
CA PRO A 297 9.21 14.94 -11.51
C PRO A 297 9.78 16.29 -11.04
N ASP A 298 8.94 17.10 -10.38
CA ASP A 298 9.33 18.40 -9.82
C ASP A 298 9.37 18.33 -8.28
N PRO A 299 10.54 18.09 -7.66
CA PRO A 299 10.67 17.95 -6.22
C PRO A 299 10.54 19.28 -5.45
N VAL A 300 10.50 20.41 -6.15
CA VAL A 300 10.27 21.74 -5.55
C VAL A 300 8.77 21.95 -5.33
N ARG A 301 7.98 21.71 -6.37
CA ARG A 301 6.51 21.78 -6.24
C ARG A 301 5.92 20.66 -5.41
N PHE A 302 6.54 19.48 -5.43
CA PHE A 302 6.13 18.29 -4.69
C PHE A 302 7.24 17.84 -3.73
N PRO A 303 7.40 18.50 -2.57
CA PRO A 303 8.50 18.25 -1.63
C PRO A 303 8.50 16.83 -1.07
N ALA A 304 7.38 16.12 -1.11
CA ALA A 304 7.25 14.74 -0.65
C ALA A 304 8.27 13.80 -1.31
N LEU A 305 8.59 14.01 -2.60
CA LEU A 305 9.59 13.21 -3.32
C LEU A 305 11.00 13.40 -2.75
N ARG A 306 11.37 14.65 -2.41
CA ARG A 306 12.63 14.98 -1.76
C ARG A 306 12.70 14.40 -0.35
N LEU A 307 11.64 14.60 0.44
CA LEU A 307 11.57 14.12 1.83
C LEU A 307 11.70 12.58 1.91
N ALA A 308 11.07 11.86 0.99
CA ALA A 308 11.20 10.41 0.92
C ALA A 308 12.62 9.97 0.53
N ARG A 309 13.26 10.69 -0.41
CA ARG A 309 14.67 10.43 -0.77
C ARG A 309 15.60 10.66 0.42
N GLU A 310 15.47 11.78 1.09
CA GLU A 310 16.25 12.12 2.28
C GLU A 310 16.01 11.10 3.41
N ALA A 311 14.78 10.62 3.59
CA ALA A 311 14.47 9.65 4.63
C ALA A 311 15.13 8.28 4.36
N ILE A 312 15.17 7.81 3.11
CA ILE A 312 15.81 6.55 2.77
C ILE A 312 17.34 6.68 2.78
N ASP A 313 17.90 7.80 2.33
CA ASP A 313 19.34 8.07 2.36
C ASP A 313 19.87 8.09 3.80
N ALA A 314 19.13 8.71 4.72
CA ALA A 314 19.46 8.73 6.14
C ALA A 314 19.21 7.37 6.83
N SER A 315 18.31 6.55 6.28
CA SER A 315 17.93 5.23 6.81
C SER A 315 17.41 5.24 8.28
N GLY A 316 17.62 4.18 9.05
CA GLY A 316 17.22 4.12 10.45
C GLY A 316 15.71 4.21 10.66
N ALA A 317 15.30 5.08 11.59
CA ALA A 317 13.88 5.32 11.91
C ALA A 317 13.19 6.29 10.94
N ARG A 318 13.95 7.01 10.11
CA ARG A 318 13.42 8.11 9.29
C ARG A 318 12.25 7.72 8.36
N PRO A 319 12.24 6.55 7.69
CA PRO A 319 11.07 6.14 6.92
C PRO A 319 9.80 5.94 7.76
N ALA A 320 9.93 5.40 8.99
CA ALA A 320 8.79 5.24 9.89
C ALA A 320 8.25 6.60 10.38
N ILE A 321 9.14 7.53 10.70
CA ILE A 321 8.79 8.91 11.11
C ILE A 321 8.08 9.63 9.95
N LEU A 322 8.59 9.54 8.72
CA LEU A 322 7.98 10.11 7.53
C LEU A 322 6.55 9.58 7.34
N ASN A 323 6.36 8.26 7.42
CA ASN A 323 5.06 7.66 7.26
C ASN A 323 4.06 8.11 8.33
N ALA A 324 4.47 8.07 9.61
CA ALA A 324 3.62 8.48 10.73
C ALA A 324 3.19 9.95 10.62
N ALA A 325 4.14 10.84 10.32
CA ALA A 325 3.88 12.26 10.12
C ALA A 325 2.93 12.52 8.94
N ASN A 326 3.12 11.78 7.83
CA ASN A 326 2.25 11.88 6.66
C ASN A 326 0.83 11.41 6.97
N GLU A 327 0.65 10.30 7.67
CA GLU A 327 -0.69 9.82 8.05
C GLU A 327 -1.44 10.85 8.90
N VAL A 328 -0.76 11.49 9.87
CA VAL A 328 -1.35 12.55 10.71
C VAL A 328 -1.69 13.79 9.90
N ALA A 329 -0.79 14.23 9.01
CA ALA A 329 -1.01 15.41 8.20
C ALA A 329 -2.15 15.21 7.19
N VAL A 330 -2.18 14.05 6.52
CA VAL A 330 -3.26 13.71 5.59
C VAL A 330 -4.61 13.63 6.30
N GLU A 331 -4.68 13.00 7.48
CA GLU A 331 -5.91 12.95 8.27
C GLU A 331 -6.38 14.35 8.68
N ALA A 332 -5.46 15.24 9.11
CA ALA A 332 -5.78 16.62 9.42
C ALA A 332 -6.31 17.40 8.20
N PHE A 333 -5.75 17.16 7.01
CA PHE A 333 -6.25 17.73 5.77
C PHE A 333 -7.65 17.18 5.41
N LEU A 334 -7.87 15.88 5.52
CA LEU A 334 -9.18 15.26 5.29
C LEU A 334 -10.25 15.81 6.23
N GLN A 335 -9.88 16.18 7.45
CA GLN A 335 -10.72 16.85 8.43
C GLN A 335 -10.81 18.37 8.23
N ARG A 336 -10.18 18.94 7.19
CA ARG A 336 -10.14 20.39 6.88
C ARG A 336 -9.51 21.24 7.99
N ARG A 337 -8.57 20.69 8.73
CA ARG A 337 -7.86 21.38 9.84
C ARG A 337 -6.58 22.06 9.34
N ILE A 338 -6.08 21.68 8.19
CA ILE A 338 -4.89 22.25 7.54
C ILE A 338 -5.14 22.36 6.04
N GLY A 339 -4.36 23.19 5.34
CA GLY A 339 -4.34 23.27 3.89
C GLY A 339 -3.46 22.21 3.22
N PHE A 340 -3.50 22.14 1.91
CA PHE A 340 -2.82 21.11 1.14
C PHE A 340 -1.29 21.19 1.25
N LEU A 341 -0.71 22.39 1.19
CA LEU A 341 0.75 22.56 1.26
C LEU A 341 1.32 22.28 2.66
N GLU A 342 0.50 22.43 3.70
CA GLU A 342 0.89 22.14 5.07
C GLU A 342 1.17 20.64 5.31
N ILE A 343 0.63 19.75 4.46
CA ILE A 343 0.88 18.29 4.58
C ILE A 343 2.41 18.02 4.51
N ALA A 344 3.07 18.47 3.46
CA ALA A 344 4.51 18.27 3.31
C ALA A 344 5.32 19.04 4.35
N ALA A 345 4.87 20.24 4.76
CA ALA A 345 5.53 21.06 5.78
C ALA A 345 5.50 20.40 7.17
N ILE A 346 4.41 19.72 7.54
CA ILE A 346 4.32 18.95 8.80
C ILE A 346 5.28 17.76 8.77
N VAL A 347 5.34 17.04 7.66
CA VAL A 347 6.27 15.90 7.50
C VAL A 347 7.73 16.38 7.63
N GLU A 348 8.09 17.45 6.92
CA GLU A 348 9.45 18.02 6.96
C GLU A 348 9.81 18.49 8.37
N HIS A 349 8.90 19.18 9.05
CA HIS A 349 9.10 19.61 10.43
C HIS A 349 9.33 18.42 11.37
N THR A 350 8.49 17.40 11.32
CA THR A 350 8.61 16.21 12.17
C THR A 350 9.94 15.50 11.95
N LEU A 351 10.37 15.35 10.69
CA LEU A 351 11.68 14.81 10.34
C LEU A 351 12.85 15.65 10.84
N SER A 352 12.69 16.97 10.96
CA SER A 352 13.74 17.86 11.46
C SER A 352 13.87 17.84 12.99
N CYS A 353 12.77 17.55 13.71
CA CYS A 353 12.73 17.61 15.18
C CYS A 353 12.91 16.25 15.85
N TYR A 354 12.73 15.14 15.12
CA TYR A 354 12.78 13.81 15.71
C TYR A 354 13.64 12.86 14.88
N ASP A 355 14.50 12.15 15.59
CA ASP A 355 15.29 11.04 15.06
C ASP A 355 15.40 9.95 16.12
N SER A 356 15.61 8.72 15.70
CA SER A 356 15.76 7.56 16.57
C SER A 356 16.66 6.51 15.93
N ALA A 357 17.16 5.60 16.74
CA ALA A 357 17.89 4.44 16.25
C ALA A 357 17.01 3.59 15.31
N ALA A 358 17.64 2.84 14.41
CA ALA A 358 16.95 1.90 13.55
C ALA A 358 16.13 0.90 14.40
N PRO A 359 14.83 0.72 14.11
CA PRO A 359 14.03 -0.22 14.88
C PRO A 359 14.42 -1.68 14.55
N ASP A 360 14.53 -2.51 15.57
CA ASP A 360 14.85 -3.94 15.47
C ASP A 360 13.65 -4.86 15.73
N SER A 361 12.52 -4.30 16.09
CA SER A 361 11.30 -5.02 16.45
C SER A 361 10.04 -4.25 16.07
N VAL A 362 8.92 -4.96 15.97
CA VAL A 362 7.60 -4.35 15.74
C VAL A 362 7.26 -3.32 16.82
N ASP A 363 7.57 -3.64 18.08
CA ASP A 363 7.27 -2.74 19.19
C ASP A 363 8.14 -1.46 19.14
N ALA A 364 9.40 -1.56 18.72
CA ALA A 364 10.25 -0.39 18.48
C ALA A 364 9.69 0.49 17.33
N VAL A 365 9.24 -0.11 16.22
CA VAL A 365 8.58 0.63 15.13
C VAL A 365 7.35 1.36 15.65
N LEU A 366 6.50 0.70 16.42
CA LEU A 366 5.27 1.29 16.94
C LEU A 366 5.53 2.39 17.97
N ALA A 367 6.60 2.29 18.75
CA ALA A 367 7.02 3.36 19.66
C ALA A 367 7.46 4.60 18.87
N ILE A 368 8.27 4.42 17.82
CA ILE A 368 8.69 5.50 16.91
C ILE A 368 7.48 6.14 16.22
N ASP A 369 6.57 5.33 15.68
CA ASP A 369 5.33 5.80 15.04
C ASP A 369 4.50 6.64 16.01
N ALA A 370 4.31 6.17 17.25
CA ALA A 370 3.53 6.88 18.26
C ALA A 370 4.13 8.25 18.62
N GLU A 371 5.45 8.33 18.80
CA GLU A 371 6.14 9.58 19.11
C GLU A 371 6.10 10.56 17.93
N ALA A 372 6.36 10.09 16.72
CA ALA A 372 6.26 10.89 15.50
C ALA A 372 4.83 11.45 15.31
N ARG A 373 3.79 10.66 15.61
CA ARG A 373 2.39 11.12 15.56
C ARG A 373 2.10 12.23 16.56
N VAL A 374 2.65 12.16 17.78
CA VAL A 374 2.50 13.22 18.77
C VAL A 374 3.09 14.53 18.24
N LEU A 375 4.33 14.51 17.76
CA LEU A 375 5.01 15.69 17.24
C LEU A 375 4.31 16.27 15.99
N ALA A 376 3.91 15.43 15.06
CA ALA A 376 3.12 15.87 13.90
C ALA A 376 1.77 16.48 14.33
N GLY A 377 1.09 15.87 15.32
CA GLY A 377 -0.17 16.36 15.87
C GLY A 377 -0.01 17.71 16.60
N GLU A 378 1.11 17.97 17.25
CA GLU A 378 1.43 19.28 17.82
C GLU A 378 1.61 20.31 16.70
N ARG A 379 2.35 19.95 15.64
CA ARG A 379 2.55 20.85 14.50
C ARG A 379 1.25 21.17 13.76
N VAL A 380 0.33 20.22 13.66
CA VAL A 380 -1.03 20.47 13.12
C VAL A 380 -1.75 21.60 13.85
N LYS A 381 -1.59 21.72 15.19
CA LYS A 381 -2.23 22.77 15.97
C LYS A 381 -1.74 24.17 15.61
N ASP A 382 -0.51 24.31 15.14
CA ASP A 382 0.05 25.60 14.72
C ASP A 382 -0.61 26.14 13.43
N TYR A 383 -1.19 25.25 12.62
CA TYR A 383 -1.89 25.59 11.38
C TYR A 383 -3.42 25.61 11.53
N ALA A 384 -3.95 24.99 12.60
CA ALA A 384 -5.39 24.95 12.83
C ALA A 384 -5.89 26.37 13.19
N VAL A 385 -6.76 26.90 12.33
CA VAL A 385 -7.43 28.19 12.52
C VAL A 385 -8.65 28.02 13.38
#